data_d1cfc34970da1ef9f231a4ad4ee81815
#
_entry.id   d1cfc34970da1ef9f231a4ad4ee81815
#
_cell.length_a   1.000
_cell.length_b   1.000
_cell.length_c   1.000
_cell.angle_alpha   90.00
_cell.angle_beta   90.00
_cell.angle_gamma   90.00
#
_symmetry.space_group_name_H-M   'P 1'
#
loop_
_entity.id
_entity.type
_entity.pdbx_description
1 polymer ?
#
loop_
_entity_poly.entity_id
_entity_poly.type
_entity_poly.pdbx_seq_one_letter_code
_entity_poly.pdbx_strand_id
1 'polypeptide(L)'
;MAVNLTEKRADELLEIDGIRLFTGRAGIKQQDRDDLTLMVLGGGHTVGAVFTQNRFCAAPVHIAKSHLFDQDGVCALVINTGNANAGTGAQGRLDAIKVCAAAAEQVGCQSNQIMPFSTGVILEPLPVDKIVAALPQVRPAFWPDAARAIMTTDTVPKAASRTGLVGEKHTVRATGIAKGSGMIHPNMATMLSFIATDAKVSQPILQLMTQEIADESFNTITVDGDTSTNDSFVIMATGRCGQSEIDNTADPRYAQLKALLGSLALELAQAIVRDGEGATKFITVEVQNAKNREEACKVAYAVAHSPLVKTAFFASDPNLGRLLAAVGYAGIEDLDVDALKMWLDDVLVAENGGRAESYTEEAGQAVMNRPEITVRIDLQRGDTTAAVYTCDLSHEYVSINADYRS
;
A
#
# COMPACT_ATOMS: atom_id res chain seq x y z
N MET A 1 -12.30 14.50 -4.17
CA MET A 1 -12.34 14.15 -2.71
C MET A 1 -12.28 12.65 -2.61
N ALA A 2 -11.49 12.14 -1.68
CA ALA A 2 -11.35 10.69 -1.48
C ALA A 2 -12.70 10.01 -1.15
N VAL A 3 -12.88 8.77 -1.62
CA VAL A 3 -14.14 8.02 -1.47
C VAL A 3 -14.27 7.49 -0.05
N ASN A 4 -15.18 8.06 0.73
CA ASN A 4 -15.45 7.65 2.12
C ASN A 4 -14.18 7.49 2.98
N LEU A 5 -13.21 8.38 2.77
CA LEU A 5 -11.96 8.41 3.53
C LEU A 5 -11.81 9.76 4.22
N THR A 6 -11.52 9.72 5.51
CA THR A 6 -11.25 10.90 6.33
C THR A 6 -9.93 10.75 7.05
N GLU A 7 -9.25 11.87 7.24
CA GLU A 7 -8.02 11.92 8.04
C GLU A 7 -8.27 11.48 9.49
N LYS A 8 -7.36 10.68 10.04
CA LYS A 8 -7.36 10.30 11.45
C LYS A 8 -6.67 11.36 12.31
N ARG A 9 -7.30 11.71 13.43
CA ARG A 9 -6.69 12.59 14.43
C ARG A 9 -5.68 11.83 15.29
N ALA A 10 -4.81 12.56 15.99
CA ALA A 10 -3.79 11.96 16.85
C ALA A 10 -4.39 11.09 17.98
N ASP A 11 -5.55 11.47 18.51
CA ASP A 11 -6.26 10.73 19.56
C ASP A 11 -6.94 9.44 19.09
N GLU A 12 -7.06 9.25 17.77
CA GLU A 12 -7.58 8.02 17.14
C GLU A 12 -6.48 7.00 16.80
N LEU A 13 -5.20 7.40 16.95
CA LEU A 13 -4.05 6.56 16.61
C LEU A 13 -3.28 6.18 17.87
N LEU A 14 -2.81 4.93 17.92
CA LEU A 14 -2.07 4.41 19.07
C LEU A 14 -0.58 4.76 18.95
N GLU A 15 0.02 5.25 20.01
CA GLU A 15 1.47 5.31 20.12
C GLU A 15 2.03 3.90 20.30
N ILE A 16 3.16 3.63 19.66
CA ILE A 16 3.86 2.35 19.73
C ILE A 16 5.17 2.58 20.50
N ASP A 17 5.25 1.97 21.68
CA ASP A 17 6.46 2.06 22.50
C ASP A 17 7.67 1.49 21.76
N GLY A 18 8.79 2.23 21.80
CA GLY A 18 10.01 1.89 21.08
C GLY A 18 10.12 2.49 19.67
N ILE A 19 9.12 3.28 19.21
CA ILE A 19 9.20 4.10 17.99
C ILE A 19 9.15 5.57 18.36
N ARG A 20 10.04 6.37 17.76
CA ARG A 20 10.00 7.83 17.83
C ARG A 20 9.94 8.39 16.42
N LEU A 21 8.99 9.30 16.20
CA LEU A 21 8.75 9.94 14.91
C LEU A 21 9.25 11.38 14.94
N PHE A 22 9.85 11.82 13.85
CA PHE A 22 10.27 13.19 13.63
C PHE A 22 9.91 13.60 12.21
N THR A 23 9.52 14.87 12.03
CA THR A 23 9.30 15.46 10.70
C THR A 23 10.05 16.78 10.56
N GLY A 24 10.32 17.18 9.34
CA GLY A 24 11.01 18.43 9.03
C GLY A 24 10.80 18.87 7.59
N ARG A 25 11.31 20.05 7.29
CA ARG A 25 11.21 20.69 5.97
C ARG A 25 12.59 20.78 5.35
N ALA A 26 12.82 20.03 4.30
CA ALA A 26 14.00 20.17 3.46
C ALA A 26 13.75 21.12 2.27
N GLY A 27 12.49 21.39 1.93
CA GLY A 27 12.10 22.23 0.80
C GLY A 27 12.51 21.62 -0.53
N ILE A 28 12.22 20.31 -0.71
CA ILE A 28 12.60 19.55 -1.88
C ILE A 28 11.81 20.04 -3.10
N LYS A 29 10.49 20.06 -3.03
CA LYS A 29 9.60 20.57 -4.06
C LYS A 29 8.73 21.72 -3.56
N GLN A 30 8.09 21.60 -2.42
CA GLN A 30 7.24 22.61 -1.79
C GLN A 30 7.92 23.20 -0.54
N GLN A 31 7.79 24.52 -0.32
CA GLN A 31 8.51 25.18 0.77
C GLN A 31 7.71 25.28 2.08
N ASP A 32 6.42 24.99 2.06
CA ASP A 32 5.47 25.27 3.15
C ASP A 32 4.98 24.01 3.89
N ARG A 33 5.43 22.81 3.48
CA ARG A 33 5.06 21.54 4.14
C ARG A 33 6.29 20.73 4.56
N ASP A 34 6.10 19.84 5.53
CA ASP A 34 7.11 18.85 5.88
C ASP A 34 7.25 17.84 4.73
N ASP A 35 8.49 17.54 4.35
CA ASP A 35 8.87 16.65 3.26
C ASP A 35 10.02 15.71 3.65
N LEU A 36 10.33 15.67 4.93
CA LEU A 36 11.33 14.78 5.53
C LEU A 36 10.75 14.13 6.79
N THR A 37 10.82 12.80 6.84
CA THR A 37 10.39 11.99 7.99
C THR A 37 11.54 11.12 8.47
N LEU A 38 11.74 11.05 9.78
CA LEU A 38 12.70 10.15 10.42
C LEU A 38 11.95 9.31 11.47
N MET A 39 12.01 7.97 11.31
CA MET A 39 11.46 7.00 12.25
C MET A 39 12.61 6.31 12.96
N VAL A 40 12.73 6.50 14.26
CA VAL A 40 13.85 5.98 15.08
C VAL A 40 13.35 4.83 15.95
N LEU A 41 14.05 3.69 15.87
CA LEU A 41 13.73 2.48 16.60
C LEU A 41 14.57 2.35 17.88
N GLY A 42 13.92 1.98 18.96
CA GLY A 42 14.61 1.62 20.23
C GLY A 42 15.24 0.23 20.15
N GLY A 43 16.18 -0.08 21.02
CA GLY A 43 16.88 -1.38 21.00
C GLY A 43 15.96 -2.59 21.20
N GLY A 44 16.32 -3.73 20.57
CA GLY A 44 15.60 -5.01 20.69
C GLY A 44 14.44 -5.19 19.69
N HIS A 45 14.41 -4.37 18.64
CA HIS A 45 13.44 -4.41 17.55
C HIS A 45 13.90 -5.34 16.40
N THR A 46 12.96 -5.69 15.55
CA THR A 46 13.18 -6.35 14.25
C THR A 46 12.44 -5.62 13.15
N VAL A 47 12.89 -5.71 11.91
CA VAL A 47 12.31 -5.02 10.75
C VAL A 47 12.13 -6.01 9.60
N GLY A 48 10.89 -6.18 9.12
CA GLY A 48 10.60 -6.88 7.88
C GLY A 48 10.24 -5.89 6.78
N ALA A 49 10.68 -6.13 5.55
CA ALA A 49 10.34 -5.26 4.44
C ALA A 49 10.24 -6.00 3.11
N VAL A 50 9.33 -5.52 2.26
CA VAL A 50 9.20 -5.92 0.87
C VAL A 50 9.28 -4.68 -0.03
N PHE A 51 9.76 -4.88 -1.26
CA PHE A 51 10.13 -3.78 -2.15
C PHE A 51 9.71 -4.08 -3.59
N THR A 52 9.56 -3.02 -4.37
CA THR A 52 9.21 -3.10 -5.80
C THR A 52 10.06 -4.12 -6.56
N GLN A 53 9.40 -4.82 -7.49
CA GLN A 53 10.04 -5.70 -8.47
C GLN A 53 10.30 -4.99 -9.81
N ASN A 54 9.96 -3.70 -9.91
CA ASN A 54 10.25 -2.92 -11.10
C ASN A 54 11.76 -2.98 -11.40
N ARG A 55 12.12 -3.38 -12.62
CA ARG A 55 13.53 -3.48 -13.04
C ARG A 55 14.23 -2.12 -13.05
N PHE A 56 13.47 -1.03 -13.20
CA PHE A 56 13.94 0.34 -13.08
C PHE A 56 13.88 0.82 -11.62
N CYS A 57 14.39 -0.01 -10.72
CA CYS A 57 14.35 0.19 -9.28
C CYS A 57 15.14 1.43 -8.85
N ALA A 58 14.56 2.23 -7.97
CA ALA A 58 15.16 3.47 -7.48
C ALA A 58 16.39 3.22 -6.58
N ALA A 59 17.31 4.18 -6.56
CA ALA A 59 18.53 4.09 -5.76
C ALA A 59 18.29 3.80 -4.26
N PRO A 60 17.36 4.49 -3.56
CA PRO A 60 17.10 4.22 -2.14
C PRO A 60 16.62 2.79 -1.88
N VAL A 61 15.85 2.19 -2.79
CA VAL A 61 15.38 0.80 -2.65
C VAL A 61 16.55 -0.19 -2.66
N HIS A 62 17.56 0.02 -3.52
CA HIS A 62 18.77 -0.81 -3.52
C HIS A 62 19.53 -0.72 -2.19
N ILE A 63 19.67 0.50 -1.66
CA ILE A 63 20.35 0.73 -0.37
C ILE A 63 19.54 0.15 0.78
N ALA A 64 18.22 0.38 0.83
CA ALA A 64 17.34 -0.16 1.87
C ALA A 64 17.37 -1.70 1.90
N LYS A 65 17.34 -2.37 0.72
CA LYS A 65 17.51 -3.83 0.62
C LYS A 65 18.84 -4.32 1.21
N SER A 66 19.94 -3.61 0.93
CA SER A 66 21.26 -3.96 1.45
C SER A 66 21.33 -3.80 2.97
N HIS A 67 20.82 -2.68 3.50
CA HIS A 67 20.87 -2.36 4.92
C HIS A 67 19.91 -3.22 5.76
N LEU A 68 18.81 -3.68 5.21
CA LEU A 68 17.86 -4.58 5.91
C LEU A 68 18.51 -5.89 6.35
N PHE A 69 19.42 -6.42 5.55
CA PHE A 69 20.10 -7.70 5.81
C PHE A 69 21.51 -7.54 6.38
N ASP A 70 21.89 -6.31 6.75
CA ASP A 70 23.15 -6.05 7.42
C ASP A 70 23.14 -6.63 8.86
N GLN A 71 24.29 -7.11 9.30
CA GLN A 71 24.44 -7.75 10.63
C GLN A 71 24.20 -6.79 11.79
N ASP A 72 24.41 -5.48 11.57
CA ASP A 72 24.27 -4.45 12.60
C ASP A 72 22.79 -4.11 12.89
N GLY A 73 21.85 -4.57 12.05
CA GLY A 73 20.43 -4.31 12.16
C GLY A 73 20.05 -2.86 11.84
N VAL A 74 18.75 -2.60 11.69
CA VAL A 74 18.21 -1.28 11.29
C VAL A 74 17.91 -0.44 12.54
N CYS A 75 18.44 0.78 12.65
CA CYS A 75 18.18 1.72 13.76
C CYS A 75 17.15 2.79 13.42
N ALA A 76 17.05 3.18 12.15
CA ALA A 76 16.07 4.17 11.73
C ALA A 76 15.72 4.08 10.24
N LEU A 77 14.60 4.68 9.89
CA LEU A 77 14.15 4.89 8.52
C LEU A 77 14.16 6.40 8.24
N VAL A 78 14.72 6.82 7.10
CA VAL A 78 14.66 8.21 6.62
C VAL A 78 13.88 8.25 5.31
N ILE A 79 12.85 9.08 5.25
CA ILE A 79 11.94 9.19 4.11
C ILE A 79 11.95 10.64 3.62
N ASN A 80 12.23 10.84 2.33
CA ASN A 80 12.05 12.14 1.69
C ASN A 80 10.92 12.12 0.65
N THR A 81 10.21 13.25 0.55
CA THR A 81 9.09 13.43 -0.37
C THR A 81 9.38 14.57 -1.37
N GLY A 82 8.88 14.40 -2.60
CA GLY A 82 9.06 15.38 -3.69
C GLY A 82 10.09 14.98 -4.74
N ASN A 83 11.01 14.07 -4.42
CA ASN A 83 12.00 13.51 -5.34
C ASN A 83 12.13 12.00 -5.10
N ALA A 84 12.00 11.20 -6.15
CA ALA A 84 12.02 9.74 -6.08
C ALA A 84 13.44 9.15 -6.01
N ASN A 85 14.46 9.91 -6.35
CA ASN A 85 15.84 9.43 -6.55
C ASN A 85 15.87 8.15 -7.42
N ALA A 86 15.06 8.15 -8.47
CA ALA A 86 14.94 7.08 -9.46
C ALA A 86 15.44 7.54 -10.81
N GLY A 87 16.11 6.65 -11.55
CA GLY A 87 16.74 7.00 -12.81
C GLY A 87 17.98 7.89 -12.67
N THR A 88 18.58 7.94 -11.50
CA THR A 88 19.73 8.80 -11.13
C THR A 88 21.08 8.07 -11.19
N GLY A 89 21.07 6.80 -11.61
CA GLY A 89 22.28 6.01 -11.84
C GLY A 89 23.15 5.78 -10.59
N ALA A 90 24.46 5.73 -10.80
CA ALA A 90 25.41 5.53 -9.70
C ALA A 90 25.41 6.71 -8.70
N GLN A 91 25.23 7.93 -9.19
CA GLN A 91 25.19 9.12 -8.34
C GLN A 91 24.03 9.06 -7.34
N GLY A 92 22.83 8.63 -7.78
CA GLY A 92 21.69 8.51 -6.88
C GLY A 92 21.91 7.53 -5.71
N ARG A 93 22.70 6.45 -5.92
CA ARG A 93 23.09 5.55 -4.83
C ARG A 93 24.06 6.22 -3.85
N LEU A 94 25.03 6.98 -4.34
CA LEU A 94 25.94 7.75 -3.50
C LEU A 94 25.16 8.82 -2.69
N ASP A 95 24.17 9.44 -3.30
CA ASP A 95 23.34 10.44 -2.68
C ASP A 95 22.47 9.82 -1.57
N ALA A 96 21.86 8.65 -1.81
CA ALA A 96 21.14 7.91 -0.78
C ALA A 96 22.04 7.54 0.42
N ILE A 97 23.28 7.09 0.16
CA ILE A 97 24.25 6.78 1.22
C ILE A 97 24.63 8.04 2.02
N LYS A 98 24.79 9.20 1.37
CA LYS A 98 25.07 10.46 2.07
C LYS A 98 23.90 10.86 3.00
N VAL A 99 22.66 10.68 2.55
CA VAL A 99 21.47 10.90 3.38
C VAL A 99 21.46 9.94 4.58
N CYS A 100 21.78 8.65 4.36
CA CYS A 100 21.91 7.68 5.45
C CYS A 100 22.99 8.08 6.46
N ALA A 101 24.15 8.55 6.01
CA ALA A 101 25.23 8.99 6.89
C ALA A 101 24.79 10.20 7.76
N ALA A 102 24.15 11.19 7.15
CA ALA A 102 23.65 12.36 7.91
C ALA A 102 22.52 12.00 8.90
N ALA A 103 21.63 11.08 8.53
CA ALA A 103 20.59 10.58 9.44
C ALA A 103 21.21 9.77 10.59
N ALA A 104 22.26 8.97 10.31
CA ALA A 104 22.97 8.20 11.32
C ALA A 104 23.63 9.09 12.38
N GLU A 105 24.21 10.22 11.99
CA GLU A 105 24.75 11.23 12.92
C GLU A 105 23.67 11.75 13.88
N GLN A 106 22.44 11.98 13.40
CA GLN A 106 21.33 12.45 14.25
C GLN A 106 20.81 11.37 15.22
N VAL A 107 20.88 10.11 14.80
CA VAL A 107 20.38 8.97 15.60
C VAL A 107 21.46 8.44 16.57
N GLY A 108 22.73 8.60 16.22
CA GLY A 108 23.88 8.07 16.96
C GLY A 108 24.15 6.58 16.59
N CYS A 109 24.07 6.22 15.32
CA CYS A 109 24.30 4.88 14.81
C CYS A 109 25.19 4.90 13.56
N GLN A 110 25.33 3.77 12.85
CA GLN A 110 26.12 3.69 11.63
C GLN A 110 25.22 3.88 10.39
N SER A 111 25.81 4.34 9.28
CA SER A 111 25.09 4.64 8.03
C SER A 111 24.34 3.40 7.46
N ASN A 112 24.93 2.20 7.57
CA ASN A 112 24.33 0.93 7.16
C ASN A 112 23.14 0.48 8.04
N GLN A 113 22.90 1.16 9.17
CA GLN A 113 21.74 0.94 10.04
C GLN A 113 20.56 1.89 9.72
N ILE A 114 20.67 2.72 8.68
CA ILE A 114 19.61 3.61 8.23
C ILE A 114 19.03 3.08 6.92
N MET A 115 17.71 2.88 6.86
CA MET A 115 17.02 2.55 5.60
C MET A 115 16.49 3.83 4.95
N PRO A 116 16.94 4.18 3.73
CA PRO A 116 16.43 5.35 3.00
C PRO A 116 15.21 5.00 2.16
N PHE A 117 14.25 5.94 2.09
CA PHE A 117 13.08 5.88 1.23
C PHE A 117 12.87 7.24 0.56
N SER A 118 12.43 7.23 -0.69
CA SER A 118 12.16 8.44 -1.46
C SER A 118 10.88 8.28 -2.25
N THR A 119 10.17 9.38 -2.47
CA THR A 119 8.97 9.41 -3.31
C THR A 119 8.81 10.77 -3.98
N GLY A 120 8.30 10.82 -5.21
CA GLY A 120 8.10 12.05 -5.98
C GLY A 120 8.61 11.94 -7.42
N VAL A 121 9.20 13.01 -7.94
CA VAL A 121 9.62 13.11 -9.35
C VAL A 121 10.78 12.15 -9.66
N ILE A 122 10.67 11.47 -10.80
CA ILE A 122 11.68 10.54 -11.37
C ILE A 122 12.59 11.31 -12.31
N LEU A 123 13.85 10.86 -12.49
CA LEU A 123 14.91 11.42 -13.36
C LEU A 123 15.48 12.77 -12.91
N GLU A 124 15.14 13.24 -11.73
CA GLU A 124 15.74 14.43 -11.14
C GLU A 124 16.81 14.06 -10.10
N PRO A 125 17.99 14.74 -10.08
CA PRO A 125 18.96 14.54 -9.01
C PRO A 125 18.38 14.81 -7.64
N LEU A 126 18.72 13.96 -6.66
CA LEU A 126 18.29 14.17 -5.28
C LEU A 126 18.95 15.44 -4.71
N PRO A 127 18.19 16.40 -4.14
CA PRO A 127 18.78 17.60 -3.52
C PRO A 127 19.37 17.29 -2.14
N VAL A 128 20.44 16.50 -2.12
CA VAL A 128 21.08 15.96 -0.89
C VAL A 128 21.42 17.04 0.11
N ASP A 129 21.99 18.17 -0.33
CA ASP A 129 22.42 19.23 0.57
C ASP A 129 21.25 19.83 1.36
N LYS A 130 20.07 19.93 0.72
CA LYS A 130 18.85 20.39 1.42
C LYS A 130 18.41 19.39 2.50
N ILE A 131 18.43 18.09 2.17
CA ILE A 131 18.04 17.02 3.11
C ILE A 131 19.01 16.98 4.30
N VAL A 132 20.32 16.98 4.02
CA VAL A 132 21.37 16.96 5.05
C VAL A 132 21.26 18.17 5.97
N ALA A 133 21.03 19.38 5.43
CA ALA A 133 20.84 20.59 6.22
C ALA A 133 19.56 20.59 7.06
N ALA A 134 18.50 19.87 6.63
CA ALA A 134 17.23 19.79 7.35
C ALA A 134 17.23 18.72 8.45
N LEU A 135 18.02 17.66 8.35
CA LEU A 135 18.04 16.56 9.32
C LEU A 135 18.29 17.03 10.78
N PRO A 136 19.23 17.95 11.09
CA PRO A 136 19.40 18.46 12.44
C PRO A 136 18.22 19.30 12.95
N GLN A 137 17.30 19.70 12.10
CA GLN A 137 16.18 20.57 12.38
C GLN A 137 14.84 19.83 12.48
N VAL A 138 14.83 18.49 12.30
CA VAL A 138 13.61 17.70 12.46
C VAL A 138 13.10 17.79 13.89
N ARG A 139 11.80 17.85 14.06
CA ARG A 139 11.13 17.97 15.34
C ARG A 139 10.31 16.74 15.67
N PRO A 140 10.08 16.41 16.96
CA PRO A 140 9.18 15.33 17.35
C PRO A 140 7.81 15.49 16.69
N ALA A 141 7.26 14.37 16.24
CA ALA A 141 6.03 14.29 15.48
C ALA A 141 5.16 13.11 15.95
N PHE A 142 3.87 13.16 15.63
CA PHE A 142 2.94 12.08 15.81
C PHE A 142 2.64 11.38 14.48
N TRP A 143 1.93 10.25 14.53
CA TRP A 143 1.59 9.48 13.33
C TRP A 143 0.88 10.29 12.24
N PRO A 144 -0.10 11.19 12.53
CA PRO A 144 -0.71 12.03 11.50
C PRO A 144 0.28 12.97 10.80
N ASP A 145 1.27 13.50 11.55
CA ASP A 145 2.28 14.39 10.97
C ASP A 145 3.18 13.64 10.01
N ALA A 146 3.62 12.42 10.41
CA ALA A 146 4.40 11.53 9.54
C ALA A 146 3.60 11.11 8.29
N ALA A 147 2.30 10.79 8.45
CA ALA A 147 1.42 10.45 7.33
C ALA A 147 1.30 11.60 6.32
N ARG A 148 1.19 12.86 6.79
CA ARG A 148 1.18 14.05 5.92
C ARG A 148 2.53 14.30 5.24
N ALA A 149 3.63 14.10 5.97
CA ALA A 149 4.97 14.39 5.45
C ALA A 149 5.38 13.46 4.31
N ILE A 150 4.83 12.23 4.23
CA ILE A 150 5.14 11.29 3.15
C ILE A 150 4.23 11.39 1.92
N MET A 151 3.19 12.24 1.93
CA MET A 151 2.24 12.41 0.81
C MET A 151 2.91 13.03 -0.42
N THR A 152 2.38 12.70 -1.61
CA THR A 152 2.74 13.33 -2.89
C THR A 152 1.52 13.98 -3.54
N THR A 153 0.77 13.24 -4.34
CA THR A 153 -0.52 13.63 -4.96
C THR A 153 -1.72 13.23 -4.10
N ASP A 154 -1.47 12.57 -2.99
CA ASP A 154 -2.50 12.21 -2.01
C ASP A 154 -3.30 13.43 -1.55
N THR A 155 -4.62 13.27 -1.39
CA THR A 155 -5.51 14.34 -0.90
C THR A 155 -5.82 14.19 0.59
N VAL A 156 -5.66 12.96 1.15
CA VAL A 156 -5.91 12.64 2.56
C VAL A 156 -4.73 11.84 3.13
N PRO A 157 -4.17 12.23 4.30
CA PRO A 157 -3.19 11.42 5.01
C PRO A 157 -3.79 10.08 5.43
N LYS A 158 -3.07 8.99 5.15
CA LYS A 158 -3.54 7.63 5.41
C LYS A 158 -2.85 7.08 6.64
N ALA A 159 -3.60 6.88 7.70
CA ALA A 159 -3.12 6.31 8.96
C ALA A 159 -4.21 5.45 9.60
N ALA A 160 -3.84 4.38 10.26
CA ALA A 160 -4.75 3.52 10.99
C ALA A 160 -4.05 2.82 12.15
N SER A 161 -4.84 2.37 13.14
CA SER A 161 -4.35 1.63 14.30
C SER A 161 -5.19 0.39 14.55
N ARG A 162 -4.56 -0.61 15.16
CA ARG A 162 -5.22 -1.83 15.65
C ARG A 162 -4.71 -2.18 17.04
N THR A 163 -5.57 -2.79 17.80
CA THR A 163 -5.21 -3.46 19.04
C THR A 163 -5.94 -4.81 19.11
N GLY A 164 -5.28 -5.80 19.64
CA GLY A 164 -5.89 -7.13 19.76
C GLY A 164 -5.10 -8.03 20.69
N LEU A 165 -5.77 -9.09 21.14
CA LEU A 165 -5.16 -10.11 21.97
C LEU A 165 -4.33 -11.06 21.09
N VAL A 166 -3.05 -11.23 21.41
CA VAL A 166 -2.13 -12.18 20.75
C VAL A 166 -1.64 -13.15 21.82
N GLY A 167 -2.05 -14.41 21.70
CA GLY A 167 -2.00 -15.38 22.80
C GLY A 167 -3.12 -15.12 23.82
N GLU A 168 -2.93 -15.63 25.04
CA GLU A 168 -3.97 -15.57 26.07
C GLU A 168 -3.94 -14.29 26.94
N LYS A 169 -2.81 -13.57 26.97
CA LYS A 169 -2.55 -12.55 28.02
C LYS A 169 -2.04 -11.20 27.51
N HIS A 170 -1.57 -11.13 26.28
CA HIS A 170 -0.89 -9.91 25.81
C HIS A 170 -1.73 -9.17 24.77
N THR A 171 -2.06 -7.94 25.10
CA THR A 171 -2.63 -6.99 24.13
C THR A 171 -1.50 -6.41 23.31
N VAL A 172 -1.57 -6.61 22.00
CA VAL A 172 -0.62 -6.05 21.04
C VAL A 172 -1.26 -4.85 20.37
N ARG A 173 -0.45 -3.83 20.13
CA ARG A 173 -0.81 -2.60 19.42
C ARG A 173 -0.07 -2.53 18.10
N ALA A 174 -0.72 -1.98 17.11
CA ALA A 174 -0.10 -1.66 15.84
C ALA A 174 -0.65 -0.35 15.31
N THR A 175 0.22 0.48 14.73
CA THR A 175 -0.14 1.71 14.02
C THR A 175 0.66 1.79 12.74
N GLY A 176 0.02 2.21 11.66
CA GLY A 176 0.66 2.33 10.36
C GLY A 176 0.20 3.55 9.60
N ILE A 177 1.06 3.95 8.67
CA ILE A 177 0.81 5.00 7.68
C ILE A 177 1.10 4.49 6.28
N ALA A 178 0.41 5.05 5.30
CA ALA A 178 0.65 4.79 3.89
C ALA A 178 0.52 6.06 3.06
N LYS A 179 1.18 6.08 1.91
CA LYS A 179 0.99 7.08 0.86
C LYS A 179 0.89 6.43 -0.50
N GLY A 180 0.17 7.09 -1.38
CA GLY A 180 -0.03 6.71 -2.77
C GLY A 180 -1.43 7.08 -3.23
N SER A 181 -1.56 7.48 -4.51
CA SER A 181 -2.82 7.81 -5.16
C SER A 181 -2.77 7.59 -6.67
N GLY A 182 -1.59 7.64 -7.31
CA GLY A 182 -1.32 7.29 -8.69
C GLY A 182 -0.08 6.42 -8.83
N MET A 183 0.11 5.81 -10.01
CA MET A 183 1.11 4.78 -10.28
C MET A 183 0.94 3.61 -9.28
N ILE A 184 -0.28 3.06 -9.20
CA ILE A 184 -0.66 2.02 -8.23
C ILE A 184 -1.06 0.72 -8.94
N HIS A 185 -0.13 -0.21 -9.01
CA HIS A 185 -0.32 -1.63 -9.30
C HIS A 185 0.79 -2.42 -8.60
N PRO A 186 0.64 -2.75 -7.33
CA PRO A 186 1.67 -3.43 -6.59
C PRO A 186 1.84 -4.87 -7.08
N ASN A 187 2.95 -5.13 -7.74
CA ASN A 187 3.50 -6.48 -7.86
C ASN A 187 4.70 -6.54 -6.92
N MET A 188 4.42 -6.60 -5.61
CA MET A 188 5.32 -6.26 -4.51
C MET A 188 5.62 -4.76 -4.44
N ALA A 189 4.52 -3.99 -4.32
CA ALA A 189 4.41 -2.61 -3.84
C ALA A 189 4.42 -1.46 -4.88
N THR A 190 3.34 -0.63 -4.91
CA THR A 190 3.33 0.70 -5.56
C THR A 190 2.93 1.80 -4.57
N MET A 191 3.67 1.91 -3.45
CA MET A 191 3.37 2.85 -2.37
C MET A 191 4.52 2.91 -1.38
N LEU A 192 4.47 3.80 -0.42
CA LEU A 192 5.24 3.68 0.81
C LEU A 192 4.27 3.40 1.95
N SER A 193 4.51 2.32 2.69
CA SER A 193 3.77 2.03 3.91
C SER A 193 4.69 1.54 5.02
N PHE A 194 4.44 2.04 6.21
CA PHE A 194 5.21 1.76 7.41
C PHE A 194 4.26 1.39 8.54
N ILE A 195 4.36 0.17 9.05
CA ILE A 195 3.59 -0.31 10.21
C ILE A 195 4.57 -0.56 11.35
N ALA A 196 4.24 -0.06 12.53
CA ALA A 196 4.93 -0.39 13.77
C ALA A 196 4.02 -1.22 14.67
N THR A 197 4.59 -2.17 15.41
CA THR A 197 3.90 -2.96 16.43
C THR A 197 4.78 -3.14 17.66
N ASP A 198 4.18 -3.24 18.84
CA ASP A 198 4.89 -3.58 20.08
C ASP A 198 5.09 -5.09 20.28
N ALA A 199 4.64 -5.94 19.35
CA ALA A 199 4.87 -7.37 19.36
C ALA A 199 6.37 -7.73 19.33
N LYS A 200 6.73 -8.87 19.90
CA LYS A 200 8.09 -9.41 19.82
C LYS A 200 8.13 -10.58 18.83
N VAL A 201 8.86 -10.40 17.74
CA VAL A 201 8.96 -11.38 16.63
C VAL A 201 10.42 -11.49 16.20
N SER A 202 10.90 -12.69 15.92
CA SER A 202 12.26 -12.87 15.39
C SER A 202 12.38 -12.32 13.97
N GLN A 203 13.58 -11.88 13.57
CA GLN A 203 13.84 -11.27 12.28
C GLN A 203 13.38 -12.12 11.07
N PRO A 204 13.67 -13.44 10.99
CA PRO A 204 13.22 -14.26 9.87
C PRO A 204 11.69 -14.41 9.80
N ILE A 205 11.05 -14.52 10.96
CA ILE A 205 9.59 -14.70 11.06
C ILE A 205 8.87 -13.41 10.71
N LEU A 206 9.38 -12.25 11.15
CA LEU A 206 8.80 -10.96 10.76
C LEU A 206 8.94 -10.70 9.25
N GLN A 207 10.09 -11.07 8.65
CA GLN A 207 10.30 -10.95 7.21
C GLN A 207 9.29 -11.79 6.42
N LEU A 208 9.08 -13.06 6.82
CA LEU A 208 8.09 -13.94 6.22
C LEU A 208 6.67 -13.37 6.37
N MET A 209 6.31 -12.97 7.60
CA MET A 209 4.99 -12.37 7.88
C MET A 209 4.73 -11.10 7.05
N THR A 210 5.76 -10.25 6.88
CA THR A 210 5.67 -9.03 6.06
C THR A 210 5.37 -9.37 4.60
N GLN A 211 6.00 -10.42 4.05
CA GLN A 211 5.74 -10.91 2.71
C GLN A 211 4.29 -11.39 2.55
N GLU A 212 3.83 -12.27 3.46
CA GLU A 212 2.48 -12.82 3.41
C GLU A 212 1.40 -11.72 3.55
N ILE A 213 1.63 -10.74 4.45
CA ILE A 213 0.72 -9.60 4.62
C ILE A 213 0.68 -8.73 3.36
N ALA A 214 1.83 -8.48 2.72
CA ALA A 214 1.87 -7.72 1.47
C ALA A 214 1.03 -8.39 0.37
N ASP A 215 1.13 -9.72 0.25
CA ASP A 215 0.39 -10.50 -0.74
C ASP A 215 -1.13 -10.49 -0.51
N GLU A 216 -1.55 -10.35 0.74
CA GLU A 216 -2.96 -10.34 1.15
C GLU A 216 -3.55 -8.91 1.25
N SER A 217 -2.74 -7.85 1.11
CA SER A 217 -3.16 -6.46 1.25
C SER A 217 -2.72 -5.58 0.08
N PHE A 218 -1.51 -5.03 0.11
CA PHE A 218 -1.02 -4.10 -0.91
C PHE A 218 -0.92 -4.72 -2.30
N ASN A 219 -0.65 -6.03 -2.42
CA ASN A 219 -0.66 -6.74 -3.70
C ASN A 219 -2.08 -7.08 -4.21
N THR A 220 -3.11 -6.51 -3.61
CA THR A 220 -4.52 -6.68 -4.04
C THR A 220 -5.17 -5.37 -4.47
N ILE A 221 -4.40 -4.29 -4.64
CA ILE A 221 -4.94 -2.99 -5.06
C ILE A 221 -4.42 -2.56 -6.43
N THR A 222 -5.16 -1.71 -7.12
CA THR A 222 -4.69 -0.98 -8.30
C THR A 222 -5.47 0.30 -8.52
N VAL A 223 -4.81 1.35 -9.02
CA VAL A 223 -5.46 2.59 -9.50
C VAL A 223 -5.41 2.65 -11.02
N ASP A 224 -4.24 2.52 -11.62
CA ASP A 224 -3.98 2.77 -13.03
C ASP A 224 -3.23 1.64 -13.74
N GLY A 225 -2.83 0.59 -13.03
CA GLY A 225 -2.10 -0.54 -13.59
C GLY A 225 -0.59 -0.32 -13.70
N ASP A 226 -0.07 0.84 -13.28
CA ASP A 226 1.36 1.18 -13.38
C ASP A 226 2.12 0.83 -12.10
N THR A 227 3.28 0.15 -12.25
CA THR A 227 4.14 -0.24 -11.13
C THR A 227 5.27 0.80 -10.94
N SER A 228 5.37 1.35 -9.72
CA SER A 228 6.37 2.36 -9.38
C SER A 228 7.79 1.80 -9.20
N THR A 229 8.75 2.71 -9.23
CA THR A 229 10.18 2.44 -9.05
C THR A 229 10.62 2.40 -7.58
N ASN A 230 9.77 2.87 -6.63
CA ASN A 230 10.20 3.20 -5.26
C ASN A 230 9.48 2.40 -4.16
N ASP A 231 8.54 1.57 -4.52
CA ASP A 231 7.61 0.98 -3.57
C ASP A 231 8.26 0.18 -2.47
N SER A 232 7.75 0.38 -1.25
CA SER A 232 8.25 -0.29 -0.07
C SER A 232 7.16 -0.43 0.99
N PHE A 233 7.02 -1.63 1.52
CA PHE A 233 6.21 -1.93 2.68
C PHE A 233 7.10 -2.44 3.80
N VAL A 234 7.03 -1.81 4.97
CA VAL A 234 7.91 -2.08 6.12
C VAL A 234 7.07 -2.35 7.36
N ILE A 235 7.38 -3.42 8.08
CA ILE A 235 6.85 -3.70 9.42
C ILE A 235 8.01 -3.65 10.43
N MET A 236 7.84 -2.85 11.49
CA MET A 236 8.77 -2.66 12.59
C MET A 236 8.17 -3.27 13.87
N ALA A 237 8.78 -4.31 14.44
CA ALA A 237 8.33 -4.93 15.67
C ALA A 237 9.28 -4.56 16.83
N THR A 238 8.78 -3.83 17.84
CA THR A 238 9.62 -3.25 18.89
C THR A 238 9.83 -4.16 20.09
N GLY A 239 9.03 -5.24 20.24
CA GLY A 239 9.14 -6.20 21.33
C GLY A 239 8.71 -5.66 22.71
N ARG A 240 7.95 -4.57 22.77
CA ARG A 240 7.59 -3.86 24.03
C ARG A 240 6.29 -4.31 24.68
N CYS A 241 5.49 -5.19 24.05
CA CYS A 241 4.23 -5.68 24.63
C CYS A 241 4.42 -6.68 25.79
N GLY A 242 5.66 -7.07 26.10
CA GLY A 242 5.98 -7.98 27.23
C GLY A 242 5.79 -9.46 26.94
N GLN A 243 5.41 -9.85 25.72
CA GLN A 243 5.33 -11.28 25.34
C GLN A 243 6.71 -11.88 25.02
N SER A 244 6.81 -13.21 25.12
CA SER A 244 7.95 -13.94 24.59
C SER A 244 8.00 -13.84 23.06
N GLU A 245 9.16 -13.98 22.49
CA GLU A 245 9.37 -13.89 21.05
C GLU A 245 8.57 -14.96 20.28
N ILE A 246 7.99 -14.56 19.15
CA ILE A 246 7.42 -15.47 18.14
C ILE A 246 8.56 -15.78 17.18
N ASP A 247 9.08 -17.01 17.20
CA ASP A 247 10.26 -17.43 16.46
C ASP A 247 10.01 -18.53 15.41
N ASN A 248 8.75 -18.97 15.28
CA ASN A 248 8.34 -19.96 14.29
C ASN A 248 6.87 -19.79 13.90
N THR A 249 6.49 -20.31 12.73
CA THR A 249 5.12 -20.22 12.18
C THR A 249 4.11 -21.17 12.81
N ALA A 250 4.58 -22.20 13.53
CA ALA A 250 3.70 -23.12 14.25
C ALA A 250 3.23 -22.56 15.60
N ASP A 251 3.81 -21.46 16.07
CA ASP A 251 3.31 -20.74 17.24
C ASP A 251 1.90 -20.17 16.92
N PRO A 252 0.86 -20.52 17.68
CA PRO A 252 -0.51 -20.04 17.41
C PRO A 252 -0.62 -18.51 17.42
N ARG A 253 0.29 -17.81 18.09
CA ARG A 253 0.36 -16.34 18.10
C ARG A 253 0.77 -15.76 16.73
N TYR A 254 1.49 -16.54 15.88
CA TYR A 254 1.84 -16.13 14.54
C TYR A 254 0.61 -15.78 13.71
N ALA A 255 -0.35 -16.70 13.64
CA ALA A 255 -1.59 -16.49 12.87
C ALA A 255 -2.42 -15.32 13.43
N GLN A 256 -2.48 -15.18 14.76
CA GLN A 256 -3.21 -14.08 15.41
C GLN A 256 -2.57 -12.71 15.12
N LEU A 257 -1.26 -12.61 15.22
CA LEU A 257 -0.51 -11.38 14.93
C LEU A 257 -0.60 -11.04 13.43
N LYS A 258 -0.44 -12.04 12.56
CA LYS A 258 -0.59 -11.86 11.11
C LYS A 258 -1.98 -11.33 10.76
N ALA A 259 -3.05 -11.87 11.35
CA ALA A 259 -4.40 -11.38 11.12
C ALA A 259 -4.59 -9.93 11.60
N LEU A 260 -4.04 -9.57 12.78
CA LEU A 260 -4.08 -8.20 13.29
C LEU A 260 -3.38 -7.22 12.35
N LEU A 261 -2.12 -7.49 11.99
CA LEU A 261 -1.32 -6.64 11.12
C LEU A 261 -1.85 -6.64 9.68
N GLY A 262 -2.33 -7.78 9.18
CA GLY A 262 -2.95 -7.92 7.87
C GLY A 262 -4.21 -7.07 7.72
N SER A 263 -5.08 -7.05 8.76
CA SER A 263 -6.27 -6.18 8.75
C SER A 263 -5.92 -4.69 8.72
N LEU A 264 -4.84 -4.29 9.40
CA LEU A 264 -4.33 -2.92 9.38
C LEU A 264 -3.75 -2.59 7.99
N ALA A 265 -2.94 -3.48 7.43
CA ALA A 265 -2.34 -3.32 6.11
C ALA A 265 -3.40 -3.22 5.01
N LEU A 266 -4.45 -4.05 5.09
CA LEU A 266 -5.56 -4.01 4.14
C LEU A 266 -6.35 -2.69 4.21
N GLU A 267 -6.62 -2.16 5.41
CA GLU A 267 -7.25 -0.84 5.56
C GLU A 267 -6.39 0.26 4.91
N LEU A 268 -5.08 0.25 5.14
CA LEU A 268 -4.16 1.21 4.53
C LEU A 268 -4.09 1.06 3.01
N ALA A 269 -4.09 -0.17 2.50
CA ALA A 269 -4.11 -0.45 1.07
C ALA A 269 -5.40 0.06 0.39
N GLN A 270 -6.55 -0.21 1.00
CA GLN A 270 -7.84 0.31 0.53
C GLN A 270 -7.91 1.84 0.61
N ALA A 271 -7.30 2.45 1.64
CA ALA A 271 -7.23 3.91 1.75
C ALA A 271 -6.48 4.56 0.57
N ILE A 272 -5.45 3.88 0.03
CA ILE A 272 -4.76 4.33 -1.18
C ILE A 272 -5.71 4.38 -2.38
N VAL A 273 -6.50 3.32 -2.59
CA VAL A 273 -7.46 3.24 -3.70
C VAL A 273 -8.60 4.26 -3.54
N ARG A 274 -9.10 4.44 -2.31
CA ARG A 274 -10.13 5.42 -1.98
C ARG A 274 -9.70 6.85 -2.28
N ASP A 275 -8.41 7.13 -2.17
CA ASP A 275 -7.77 8.41 -2.51
C ASP A 275 -7.04 8.37 -3.86
N GLY A 276 -7.39 7.42 -4.73
CA GLY A 276 -6.84 7.32 -6.08
C GLY A 276 -7.03 8.63 -6.85
N GLU A 277 -6.04 8.99 -7.68
CA GLU A 277 -6.09 10.23 -8.47
C GLU A 277 -7.39 10.33 -9.28
N GLY A 278 -8.21 11.32 -8.96
CA GLY A 278 -9.51 11.54 -9.60
C GLY A 278 -10.60 10.52 -9.28
N ALA A 279 -10.40 9.62 -8.31
CA ALA A 279 -11.38 8.59 -7.95
C ALA A 279 -12.68 9.20 -7.42
N THR A 280 -13.81 8.69 -7.93
CA THR A 280 -15.15 9.01 -7.45
C THR A 280 -15.87 7.79 -6.87
N LYS A 281 -15.35 6.59 -7.14
CA LYS A 281 -15.89 5.31 -6.67
C LYS A 281 -14.78 4.39 -6.19
N PHE A 282 -15.07 3.64 -5.12
CA PHE A 282 -14.27 2.53 -4.66
C PHE A 282 -14.92 1.22 -5.13
N ILE A 283 -14.16 0.37 -5.81
CA ILE A 283 -14.66 -0.83 -6.46
C ILE A 283 -13.92 -2.04 -5.93
N THR A 284 -14.68 -3.01 -5.42
CA THR A 284 -14.18 -4.33 -5.07
C THR A 284 -14.51 -5.30 -6.22
N VAL A 285 -13.50 -5.94 -6.80
CA VAL A 285 -13.68 -7.05 -7.74
C VAL A 285 -13.38 -8.34 -7.02
N GLU A 286 -14.41 -9.07 -6.63
CA GLU A 286 -14.33 -10.34 -5.91
C GLU A 286 -14.57 -11.50 -6.84
N VAL A 287 -13.60 -12.40 -6.98
CA VAL A 287 -13.69 -13.60 -7.79
C VAL A 287 -13.75 -14.82 -6.88
N GLN A 288 -14.83 -15.56 -6.97
CA GLN A 288 -15.16 -16.73 -6.16
C GLN A 288 -15.06 -18.02 -6.96
N ASN A 289 -14.88 -19.13 -6.26
CA ASN A 289 -14.88 -20.48 -6.82
C ASN A 289 -13.90 -20.66 -7.98
N ALA A 290 -12.72 -20.03 -7.91
CA ALA A 290 -11.61 -20.21 -8.83
C ALA A 290 -10.81 -21.50 -8.50
N LYS A 291 -10.08 -22.07 -9.46
CA LYS A 291 -9.20 -23.22 -9.25
C LYS A 291 -8.09 -22.95 -8.25
N ASN A 292 -7.58 -21.71 -8.23
CA ASN A 292 -6.52 -21.25 -7.34
C ASN A 292 -6.50 -19.72 -7.29
N ARG A 293 -5.68 -19.16 -6.39
CA ARG A 293 -5.54 -17.72 -6.21
C ARG A 293 -5.04 -16.99 -7.47
N GLU A 294 -4.13 -17.61 -8.24
CA GLU A 294 -3.60 -17.00 -9.47
C GLU A 294 -4.70 -16.78 -10.50
N GLU A 295 -5.57 -17.78 -10.72
CA GLU A 295 -6.72 -17.67 -11.61
C GLU A 295 -7.67 -16.57 -11.14
N ALA A 296 -8.03 -16.55 -9.86
CA ALA A 296 -8.90 -15.53 -9.30
C ALA A 296 -8.33 -14.11 -9.50
N CYS A 297 -7.05 -13.92 -9.21
CA CYS A 297 -6.37 -12.62 -9.38
C CYS A 297 -6.29 -12.20 -10.86
N LYS A 298 -6.01 -13.12 -11.80
CA LYS A 298 -6.01 -12.81 -13.25
C LYS A 298 -7.34 -12.23 -13.70
N VAL A 299 -8.44 -12.86 -13.31
CA VAL A 299 -9.79 -12.38 -13.66
C VAL A 299 -10.07 -11.03 -12.98
N ALA A 300 -9.79 -10.91 -11.68
CA ALA A 300 -10.04 -9.68 -10.94
C ALA A 300 -9.24 -8.50 -11.51
N TYR A 301 -7.96 -8.69 -11.83
CA TYR A 301 -7.12 -7.64 -12.43
C TYR A 301 -7.50 -7.31 -13.86
N ALA A 302 -7.97 -8.29 -14.68
CA ALA A 302 -8.47 -7.99 -16.02
C ALA A 302 -9.65 -7.02 -15.99
N VAL A 303 -10.55 -7.18 -15.02
CA VAL A 303 -11.67 -6.25 -14.79
C VAL A 303 -11.18 -4.92 -14.23
N ALA A 304 -10.33 -4.95 -13.19
CA ALA A 304 -9.85 -3.77 -12.47
C ALA A 304 -8.98 -2.84 -13.34
N HIS A 305 -8.24 -3.38 -14.31
CA HIS A 305 -7.37 -2.62 -15.23
C HIS A 305 -8.08 -2.17 -16.51
N SER A 306 -9.30 -2.65 -16.80
CA SER A 306 -9.99 -2.29 -18.05
C SER A 306 -10.39 -0.81 -18.06
N PRO A 307 -9.83 0.04 -18.95
CA PRO A 307 -10.25 1.45 -19.04
C PRO A 307 -11.73 1.58 -19.38
N LEU A 308 -12.27 0.66 -20.19
CA LEU A 308 -13.69 0.64 -20.56
C LEU A 308 -14.58 0.35 -19.35
N VAL A 309 -14.19 -0.55 -18.48
CA VAL A 309 -14.89 -0.86 -17.23
C VAL A 309 -14.80 0.35 -16.28
N LYS A 310 -13.60 0.88 -16.05
CA LYS A 310 -13.36 2.00 -15.14
C LYS A 310 -14.11 3.25 -15.55
N THR A 311 -14.19 3.57 -16.86
CA THR A 311 -14.96 4.70 -17.38
C THR A 311 -16.48 4.48 -17.30
N ALA A 312 -16.97 3.24 -17.40
CA ALA A 312 -18.37 2.91 -17.16
C ALA A 312 -18.75 3.16 -15.68
N PHE A 313 -17.90 2.77 -14.73
CA PHE A 313 -18.08 3.08 -13.31
C PHE A 313 -18.12 4.59 -13.06
N PHE A 314 -17.22 5.36 -13.67
CA PHE A 314 -17.24 6.82 -13.57
C PHE A 314 -18.57 7.42 -14.09
N ALA A 315 -19.04 6.93 -15.23
CA ALA A 315 -20.31 7.36 -15.81
C ALA A 315 -21.55 6.83 -15.06
N SER A 316 -21.37 5.99 -14.04
CA SER A 316 -22.44 5.23 -13.39
C SER A 316 -23.25 4.37 -14.38
N ASP A 317 -22.62 3.89 -15.46
CA ASP A 317 -23.24 3.05 -16.50
C ASP A 317 -23.09 1.56 -16.10
N PRO A 318 -24.20 0.81 -15.90
CA PRO A 318 -24.15 -0.62 -15.61
C PRO A 318 -23.81 -1.43 -16.87
N ASN A 319 -22.63 -1.22 -17.44
CA ASN A 319 -22.21 -1.80 -18.70
C ASN A 319 -21.73 -3.25 -18.54
N LEU A 320 -22.68 -4.18 -18.48
CA LEU A 320 -22.41 -5.62 -18.31
C LEU A 320 -21.53 -6.19 -19.42
N GLY A 321 -21.69 -5.70 -20.66
CA GLY A 321 -20.89 -6.15 -21.79
C GLY A 321 -19.40 -5.89 -21.59
N ARG A 322 -19.02 -4.74 -21.04
CA ARG A 322 -17.61 -4.41 -20.74
C ARG A 322 -17.04 -5.28 -19.63
N LEU A 323 -17.83 -5.56 -18.60
CA LEU A 323 -17.44 -6.45 -17.49
C LEU A 323 -17.21 -7.88 -18.00
N LEU A 324 -18.17 -8.46 -18.71
CA LEU A 324 -18.06 -9.82 -19.26
C LEU A 324 -16.91 -9.94 -20.26
N ALA A 325 -16.71 -8.92 -21.11
CA ALA A 325 -15.57 -8.89 -22.04
C ALA A 325 -14.24 -8.91 -21.29
N ALA A 326 -14.12 -8.16 -20.18
CA ALA A 326 -12.90 -8.15 -19.34
C ALA A 326 -12.63 -9.52 -18.72
N VAL A 327 -13.65 -10.19 -18.21
CA VAL A 327 -13.54 -11.58 -17.72
C VAL A 327 -13.10 -12.52 -18.85
N GLY A 328 -13.67 -12.39 -20.04
CA GLY A 328 -13.41 -13.26 -21.19
C GLY A 328 -11.97 -13.19 -21.71
N TYR A 329 -11.29 -12.02 -21.61
CA TYR A 329 -9.89 -11.90 -22.02
C TYR A 329 -8.88 -12.04 -20.87
N ALA A 330 -9.29 -12.49 -19.69
CA ALA A 330 -8.41 -12.64 -18.52
C ALA A 330 -7.29 -13.69 -18.67
N GLY A 331 -7.22 -14.39 -19.80
CA GLY A 331 -6.19 -15.38 -20.06
C GLY A 331 -6.45 -16.74 -19.41
N ILE A 332 -7.71 -17.11 -19.22
CA ILE A 332 -8.13 -18.43 -18.75
C ILE A 332 -8.64 -19.22 -19.96
N GLU A 333 -7.79 -20.11 -20.50
CA GLU A 333 -8.05 -20.80 -21.77
C GLU A 333 -9.29 -21.70 -21.73
N ASP A 334 -9.57 -22.35 -20.59
CA ASP A 334 -10.68 -23.29 -20.39
C ASP A 334 -11.83 -22.68 -19.55
N LEU A 335 -12.04 -21.35 -19.62
CA LEU A 335 -13.13 -20.67 -18.94
C LEU A 335 -14.48 -21.10 -19.54
N ASP A 336 -15.33 -21.66 -18.69
CA ASP A 336 -16.73 -21.96 -19.06
C ASP A 336 -17.59 -20.71 -18.81
N VAL A 337 -17.88 -19.99 -19.89
CA VAL A 337 -18.66 -18.74 -19.82
C VAL A 337 -20.14 -18.99 -19.53
N ASP A 338 -20.66 -20.18 -19.82
CA ASP A 338 -22.06 -20.54 -19.57
C ASP A 338 -22.29 -20.88 -18.09
N ALA A 339 -21.26 -21.35 -17.38
CA ALA A 339 -21.30 -21.60 -15.95
C ALA A 339 -21.12 -20.34 -15.09
N LEU A 340 -20.51 -19.29 -15.66
CA LEU A 340 -20.17 -18.07 -14.94
C LEU A 340 -21.41 -17.33 -14.44
N LYS A 341 -21.32 -16.81 -13.20
CA LYS A 341 -22.32 -15.88 -12.66
C LYS A 341 -21.66 -14.58 -12.22
N MET A 342 -22.37 -13.47 -12.37
CA MET A 342 -21.87 -12.15 -11.99
C MET A 342 -22.96 -11.33 -11.28
N TRP A 343 -22.54 -10.58 -10.25
CA TRP A 343 -23.38 -9.66 -9.49
C TRP A 343 -22.73 -8.28 -9.43
N LEU A 344 -23.58 -7.25 -9.39
CA LEU A 344 -23.25 -5.92 -8.90
C LEU A 344 -23.89 -5.76 -7.52
N ASP A 345 -23.09 -5.73 -6.47
CA ASP A 345 -23.51 -5.90 -5.08
C ASP A 345 -24.39 -7.17 -4.95
N ASP A 346 -25.68 -7.02 -4.64
CA ASP A 346 -26.64 -8.13 -4.50
C ASP A 346 -27.47 -8.37 -5.76
N VAL A 347 -27.28 -7.58 -6.84
CA VAL A 347 -28.04 -7.70 -8.08
C VAL A 347 -27.35 -8.70 -8.99
N LEU A 348 -28.00 -9.87 -9.26
CA LEU A 348 -27.53 -10.84 -10.25
C LEU A 348 -27.66 -10.20 -11.63
N VAL A 349 -26.57 -10.07 -12.36
CA VAL A 349 -26.53 -9.37 -13.66
C VAL A 349 -26.25 -10.30 -14.83
N ALA A 350 -25.52 -11.41 -14.60
CA ALA A 350 -25.25 -12.40 -15.65
C ALA A 350 -25.25 -13.82 -15.09
N GLU A 351 -25.80 -14.75 -15.87
CA GLU A 351 -25.78 -16.19 -15.65
C GLU A 351 -26.08 -16.91 -16.97
N ASN A 352 -25.75 -18.20 -17.08
CA ASN A 352 -26.04 -19.06 -18.23
C ASN A 352 -25.56 -18.43 -19.55
N GLY A 353 -24.36 -17.85 -19.58
CA GLY A 353 -23.77 -17.23 -20.76
C GLY A 353 -24.41 -15.92 -21.23
N GLY A 354 -25.37 -15.36 -20.47
CA GLY A 354 -26.12 -14.17 -20.85
C GLY A 354 -26.51 -13.25 -19.70
N ARG A 355 -27.33 -12.28 -20.01
CA ARG A 355 -27.93 -11.40 -18.99
C ARG A 355 -28.94 -12.18 -18.17
N ALA A 356 -28.88 -12.06 -16.84
CA ALA A 356 -29.83 -12.71 -15.93
C ALA A 356 -31.27 -12.27 -16.21
N GLU A 357 -32.24 -13.19 -16.19
CA GLU A 357 -33.65 -12.90 -16.44
C GLU A 357 -34.24 -11.94 -15.38
N SER A 358 -33.71 -12.00 -14.15
CA SER A 358 -34.11 -11.12 -13.02
C SER A 358 -33.54 -9.70 -13.10
N TYR A 359 -32.57 -9.45 -13.98
CA TYR A 359 -31.90 -8.14 -14.07
C TYR A 359 -32.79 -7.09 -14.70
N THR A 360 -32.83 -5.90 -14.10
CA THR A 360 -33.39 -4.68 -14.67
C THR A 360 -32.37 -3.57 -14.69
N GLU A 361 -32.45 -2.67 -15.67
CA GLU A 361 -31.55 -1.53 -15.79
C GLU A 361 -31.65 -0.59 -14.55
N GLU A 362 -32.84 -0.44 -13.99
CA GLU A 362 -33.07 0.38 -12.79
C GLU A 362 -32.32 -0.18 -11.58
N ALA A 363 -32.29 -1.52 -11.41
CA ALA A 363 -31.56 -2.18 -10.34
C ALA A 363 -30.04 -2.01 -10.51
N GLY A 364 -29.54 -2.20 -11.73
CA GLY A 364 -28.14 -1.95 -12.07
C GLY A 364 -27.72 -0.50 -11.85
N GLN A 365 -28.52 0.44 -12.33
CA GLN A 365 -28.28 1.88 -12.16
C GLN A 365 -28.28 2.29 -10.68
N ALA A 366 -29.15 1.71 -9.87
CA ALA A 366 -29.19 1.99 -8.43
C ALA A 366 -27.88 1.58 -7.71
N VAL A 367 -27.25 0.48 -8.12
CA VAL A 367 -25.94 0.08 -7.63
C VAL A 367 -24.86 1.00 -8.15
N MET A 368 -24.85 1.27 -9.47
CA MET A 368 -23.79 2.08 -10.09
C MET A 368 -23.76 3.54 -9.59
N ASN A 369 -24.83 4.04 -9.01
CA ASN A 369 -24.87 5.36 -8.38
C ASN A 369 -24.21 5.41 -6.99
N ARG A 370 -23.87 4.26 -6.40
CA ARG A 370 -23.22 4.21 -5.09
C ARG A 370 -21.75 4.61 -5.18
N PRO A 371 -21.16 5.18 -4.13
CA PRO A 371 -19.72 5.48 -4.07
C PRO A 371 -18.87 4.22 -3.89
N GLU A 372 -19.43 3.14 -3.37
CA GLU A 372 -18.77 1.85 -3.17
C GLU A 372 -19.58 0.74 -3.83
N ILE A 373 -18.91 -0.09 -4.62
CA ILE A 373 -19.55 -1.12 -5.45
C ILE A 373 -18.70 -2.39 -5.41
N THR A 374 -19.37 -3.53 -5.25
CA THR A 374 -18.74 -4.83 -5.38
C THR A 374 -19.18 -5.52 -6.68
N VAL A 375 -18.21 -5.86 -7.52
CA VAL A 375 -18.41 -6.80 -8.65
C VAL A 375 -18.03 -8.18 -8.16
N ARG A 376 -19.00 -9.06 -8.00
CA ARG A 376 -18.75 -10.45 -7.63
C ARG A 376 -18.85 -11.34 -8.86
N ILE A 377 -17.84 -12.17 -9.07
CA ILE A 377 -17.72 -13.07 -10.22
C ILE A 377 -17.52 -14.48 -9.69
N ASP A 378 -18.46 -15.38 -9.94
CA ASP A 378 -18.37 -16.80 -9.58
C ASP A 378 -17.96 -17.59 -10.81
N LEU A 379 -16.78 -18.18 -10.78
CA LEU A 379 -16.24 -18.96 -11.90
C LEU A 379 -16.73 -20.42 -11.91
N GLN A 380 -17.25 -20.94 -10.81
CA GLN A 380 -17.71 -22.32 -10.61
C GLN A 380 -16.65 -23.39 -10.99
N ARG A 381 -15.37 -23.14 -10.66
CA ARG A 381 -14.23 -23.98 -11.09
C ARG A 381 -13.44 -24.59 -9.92
N GLY A 382 -13.68 -24.14 -8.68
CA GLY A 382 -12.97 -24.56 -7.47
C GLY A 382 -13.59 -23.97 -6.23
N ASP A 383 -12.76 -23.69 -5.22
CA ASP A 383 -13.17 -23.19 -3.91
C ASP A 383 -12.40 -21.94 -3.45
N THR A 384 -11.50 -21.45 -4.30
CA THR A 384 -10.64 -20.31 -3.96
C THR A 384 -11.34 -18.99 -4.28
N THR A 385 -11.22 -18.06 -3.34
CA THR A 385 -11.72 -16.67 -3.48
C THR A 385 -10.56 -15.70 -3.38
N ALA A 386 -10.56 -14.66 -4.22
CA ALA A 386 -9.67 -13.51 -4.10
C ALA A 386 -10.42 -12.22 -4.46
N ALA A 387 -9.96 -11.11 -3.89
CA ALA A 387 -10.49 -9.78 -4.20
C ALA A 387 -9.36 -8.84 -4.63
N VAL A 388 -9.67 -7.96 -5.58
CA VAL A 388 -8.83 -6.83 -5.99
C VAL A 388 -9.65 -5.56 -5.81
N TYR A 389 -9.00 -4.53 -5.25
CA TYR A 389 -9.60 -3.24 -4.98
C TYR A 389 -9.10 -2.21 -5.99
N THR A 390 -10.03 -1.48 -6.60
CA THR A 390 -9.71 -0.47 -7.60
C THR A 390 -10.66 0.74 -7.49
N CYS A 391 -10.47 1.74 -8.33
CA CYS A 391 -11.34 2.89 -8.46
C CYS A 391 -11.78 3.07 -9.92
N ASP A 392 -12.72 3.96 -10.16
CA ASP A 392 -13.10 4.42 -11.49
C ASP A 392 -11.99 5.23 -12.18
N LEU A 393 -12.19 5.58 -13.44
CA LEU A 393 -11.29 6.45 -14.22
C LEU A 393 -12.05 7.68 -14.68
N SER A 394 -11.75 8.82 -14.06
CA SER A 394 -12.39 10.11 -14.31
C SER A 394 -11.57 11.02 -15.24
N HIS A 395 -12.14 12.13 -15.65
CA HIS A 395 -11.42 13.19 -16.36
C HIS A 395 -10.33 13.83 -15.48
N GLU A 396 -10.54 13.86 -14.18
CA GLU A 396 -9.60 14.46 -13.22
C GLU A 396 -8.26 13.67 -13.17
N TYR A 397 -8.29 12.34 -13.37
CA TYR A 397 -7.06 11.55 -13.49
C TYR A 397 -6.14 12.10 -14.61
N VAL A 398 -6.72 12.43 -15.76
CA VAL A 398 -5.97 12.99 -16.89
C VAL A 398 -5.42 14.38 -16.55
N SER A 399 -6.24 15.24 -15.93
CA SER A 399 -5.83 16.59 -15.53
C SER A 399 -4.67 16.57 -14.54
N ILE A 400 -4.75 15.76 -13.49
CA ILE A 400 -3.68 15.62 -12.47
C ILE A 400 -2.37 15.17 -13.10
N ASN A 401 -2.43 14.15 -13.98
CA ASN A 401 -1.22 13.58 -14.57
C ASN A 401 -0.63 14.44 -15.71
N ALA A 402 -1.43 15.27 -16.38
CA ALA A 402 -0.93 16.24 -17.36
C ALA A 402 -0.07 17.34 -16.70
N ASP A 403 -0.39 17.72 -15.47
CA ASP A 403 0.27 18.82 -14.74
C ASP A 403 1.28 18.35 -13.67
N TYR A 404 1.57 17.05 -13.57
CA TYR A 404 2.36 16.45 -12.48
C TYR A 404 3.77 17.06 -12.29
N ARG A 405 4.39 17.58 -13.36
CA ARG A 405 5.75 18.19 -13.32
C ARG A 405 5.76 19.70 -13.08
N SER A 406 4.60 20.35 -13.13
CA SER A 406 4.48 21.80 -12.98
C SER A 406 4.48 22.27 -11.51
#